data_7c3327e160aae98e53eb21a703dc83ca
#
_entry.id   7c3327e160aae98e53eb21a703dc83ca
#
_cell.length_a   1.000
_cell.length_b   1.000
_cell.length_c   1.000
_cell.angle_alpha   90.00
_cell.angle_beta   90.00
_cell.angle_gamma   90.00
#
_symmetry.space_group_name_H-M   'P 1'
#
loop_
_entity.id
_entity.type
_entity.pdbx_description
1 polymer ?
#
loop_
_entity_poly.entity_id
_entity_poly.type
_entity_poly.pdbx_seq_one_letter_code
_entity_poly.pdbx_strand_id
1 'polypeptide(L)'
;MKMRRFVMVVLLASCMWANRGVGQSTDDRAKVERILFLGNSITLHGPKPEIGWTGNWGMAASSLNSDYAHLLVAAINKKTGSKLTIDPVSARNIINIADIFERNYASYEPSRIRKQLDWKADAVILQFGENVPGPGFRSDLFHTGLKALMNDIKASGNPRIYVTGTILGGVKELDEIKKKVCAEDTERRFYVDMAAYRLKGNLNGAFGHPGDKGMQVIADLLLDAMVKK
;
A
#
# COMPACT_ATOMS: atom_id res chain seq x y z
N MET A 1 31.07 -32.98 -82.41
CA MET A 1 31.79 -32.42 -81.25
C MET A 1 30.84 -31.41 -80.59
N LYS A 2 30.20 -31.80 -79.47
CA LYS A 2 29.18 -30.97 -78.80
C LYS A 2 29.81 -30.31 -77.56
N MET A 3 29.94 -29.00 -77.59
CA MET A 3 30.40 -28.19 -76.47
C MET A 3 29.30 -28.02 -75.45
N ARG A 4 29.48 -28.53 -74.23
CA ARG A 4 28.59 -28.31 -73.08
C ARG A 4 29.00 -26.97 -72.37
N ARG A 5 28.08 -26.02 -72.39
CA ARG A 5 28.20 -24.79 -71.58
C ARG A 5 27.86 -25.10 -70.12
N PHE A 6 28.81 -24.88 -69.23
CA PHE A 6 28.58 -24.86 -67.79
C PHE A 6 27.99 -23.51 -67.39
N VAL A 7 26.80 -23.52 -66.81
CA VAL A 7 26.20 -22.34 -66.18
C VAL A 7 26.57 -22.39 -64.70
N MET A 8 27.36 -21.41 -64.27
CA MET A 8 27.74 -21.22 -62.90
C MET A 8 26.64 -20.37 -62.20
N VAL A 9 25.86 -20.98 -61.28
CA VAL A 9 24.87 -20.29 -60.44
C VAL A 9 25.61 -19.75 -59.22
N VAL A 10 25.77 -18.44 -59.14
CA VAL A 10 26.26 -17.73 -57.96
C VAL A 10 25.08 -17.52 -56.99
N LEU A 11 25.07 -18.26 -55.89
CA LEU A 11 24.13 -18.02 -54.78
C LEU A 11 24.67 -16.88 -53.94
N LEU A 12 24.03 -15.71 -54.06
CA LEU A 12 24.23 -14.59 -53.13
C LEU A 12 23.48 -14.90 -51.82
N ALA A 13 24.19 -15.29 -50.79
CA ALA A 13 23.70 -15.40 -49.44
C ALA A 13 23.53 -13.97 -48.85
N SER A 14 22.34 -13.45 -48.84
CA SER A 14 22.01 -12.22 -48.12
C SER A 14 21.98 -12.49 -46.60
N CYS A 15 23.04 -12.09 -45.89
CA CYS A 15 23.03 -12.01 -44.45
C CYS A 15 22.04 -10.95 -43.99
N MET A 16 20.81 -11.37 -43.64
CA MET A 16 19.90 -10.53 -42.82
C MET A 16 20.51 -10.42 -41.42
N TRP A 17 21.12 -9.30 -41.13
CA TRP A 17 21.41 -8.89 -39.78
C TRP A 17 20.07 -8.59 -39.10
N ALA A 18 19.59 -9.52 -38.28
CA ALA A 18 18.51 -9.28 -37.35
C ALA A 18 19.02 -8.25 -36.33
N ASN A 19 18.56 -7.01 -36.51
CA ASN A 19 18.72 -5.95 -35.54
C ASN A 19 17.93 -6.41 -34.29
N ARG A 20 18.61 -7.08 -33.34
CA ARG A 20 18.07 -7.32 -32.00
C ARG A 20 17.95 -5.93 -31.39
N GLY A 21 16.74 -5.40 -31.45
CA GLY A 21 16.36 -4.24 -30.67
C GLY A 21 16.84 -4.45 -29.24
N VAL A 22 17.69 -3.55 -28.77
CA VAL A 22 18.03 -3.43 -27.35
C VAL A 22 16.68 -3.28 -26.66
N GLY A 23 16.25 -4.36 -26.00
CA GLY A 23 15.02 -4.33 -25.20
C GLY A 23 15.19 -3.21 -24.20
N GLN A 24 14.47 -2.15 -24.41
CA GLN A 24 14.22 -1.13 -23.43
C GLN A 24 13.64 -1.90 -22.25
N SER A 25 14.40 -2.05 -21.17
CA SER A 25 13.87 -2.54 -19.90
C SER A 25 12.85 -1.48 -19.50
N THR A 26 11.62 -1.66 -19.90
CA THR A 26 10.50 -0.97 -19.28
C THR A 26 10.58 -1.40 -17.82
N ASP A 27 10.92 -0.45 -16.97
CA ASP A 27 10.77 -0.60 -15.52
C ASP A 27 9.28 -0.91 -15.30
N ASP A 28 8.98 -2.21 -15.24
CA ASP A 28 7.62 -2.77 -15.22
C ASP A 28 6.97 -2.58 -13.84
N ARG A 29 7.48 -1.59 -13.10
CA ARG A 29 6.79 -1.02 -11.94
C ARG A 29 5.60 -0.25 -12.47
N ALA A 30 4.48 -0.97 -12.63
CA ALA A 30 3.24 -0.37 -13.09
C ALA A 30 3.01 0.95 -12.35
N LYS A 31 2.91 2.04 -13.12
CA LYS A 31 2.66 3.38 -12.59
C LYS A 31 1.43 3.33 -11.69
N VAL A 32 1.58 3.73 -10.44
CA VAL A 32 0.45 3.82 -9.51
C VAL A 32 -0.40 5.01 -9.93
N GLU A 33 -1.62 4.76 -10.35
CA GLU A 33 -2.60 5.77 -10.74
C GLU A 33 -3.75 5.88 -9.73
N ARG A 34 -3.97 4.82 -8.96
CA ARG A 34 -5.01 4.74 -7.92
C ARG A 34 -4.43 4.12 -6.67
N ILE A 35 -4.51 4.86 -5.56
CA ILE A 35 -4.05 4.41 -4.26
C ILE A 35 -5.20 4.41 -3.26
N LEU A 36 -5.39 3.30 -2.55
CA LEU A 36 -6.41 3.12 -1.53
C LEU A 36 -5.77 3.04 -0.15
N PHE A 37 -6.29 3.81 0.79
CA PHE A 37 -5.88 3.79 2.20
C PHE A 37 -6.98 3.15 3.05
N LEU A 38 -6.66 2.03 3.67
CA LEU A 38 -7.49 1.35 4.65
C LEU A 38 -6.74 1.37 5.98
N GLY A 39 -7.20 2.19 6.92
CA GLY A 39 -6.49 2.33 8.18
C GLY A 39 -7.41 2.67 9.34
N ASN A 40 -6.83 3.13 10.44
CA ASN A 40 -7.57 3.56 11.61
C ASN A 40 -7.58 5.09 11.76
N SER A 41 -7.68 5.60 12.99
CA SER A 41 -7.67 7.02 13.28
C SER A 41 -6.40 7.75 12.83
N ILE A 42 -5.27 7.06 12.72
CA ILE A 42 -4.02 7.62 12.19
C ILE A 42 -4.14 7.92 10.70
N THR A 43 -4.96 7.15 9.98
CA THR A 43 -5.23 7.33 8.55
C THR A 43 -6.34 8.34 8.30
N LEU A 44 -7.47 8.18 8.98
CA LEU A 44 -8.64 9.05 8.84
C LEU A 44 -9.48 9.04 10.11
N HIS A 45 -9.74 10.22 10.65
CA HIS A 45 -10.69 10.42 11.74
C HIS A 45 -11.55 11.65 11.47
N GLY A 46 -12.85 11.44 11.46
CA GLY A 46 -13.82 12.54 11.35
C GLY A 46 -13.81 13.46 12.57
N PRO A 47 -14.48 14.60 12.50
CA PRO A 47 -14.59 15.53 13.64
C PRO A 47 -15.14 14.84 14.90
N LYS A 48 -14.55 15.16 16.03
CA LYS A 48 -14.96 14.73 17.37
C LYS A 48 -14.82 15.90 18.35
N PRO A 49 -15.76 16.88 18.27
CA PRO A 49 -15.68 18.14 19.01
C PRO A 49 -15.58 17.97 20.53
N GLU A 50 -16.16 16.93 21.07
CA GLU A 50 -16.14 16.63 22.52
C GLU A 50 -14.76 16.38 23.09
N ILE A 51 -13.75 16.07 22.24
CA ILE A 51 -12.34 15.98 22.63
C ILE A 51 -11.49 17.09 22.01
N GLY A 52 -12.11 18.07 21.34
CA GLY A 52 -11.42 19.16 20.66
C GLY A 52 -10.85 18.82 19.27
N TRP A 53 -11.23 17.67 18.69
CA TRP A 53 -10.82 17.31 17.33
C TRP A 53 -11.86 17.79 16.31
N THR A 54 -11.43 18.62 15.35
CA THR A 54 -12.31 19.18 14.30
C THR A 54 -11.95 18.73 12.88
N GLY A 55 -10.84 17.96 12.74
CA GLY A 55 -10.33 17.53 11.46
C GLY A 55 -11.12 16.37 10.84
N ASN A 56 -10.95 16.18 9.52
CA ASN A 56 -11.39 15.00 8.78
C ASN A 56 -10.19 14.45 7.98
N TRP A 57 -9.15 14.09 8.70
CA TRP A 57 -7.87 13.56 8.21
C TRP A 57 -7.18 12.73 9.30
N GLY A 58 -5.93 12.34 9.11
CA GLY A 58 -5.17 11.59 10.12
C GLY A 58 -5.11 12.33 11.45
N MET A 59 -5.65 11.70 12.51
CA MET A 59 -5.82 12.34 13.82
C MET A 59 -4.49 12.82 14.38
N ALA A 60 -4.50 14.03 14.96
CA ALA A 60 -3.37 14.79 15.50
C ALA A 60 -2.43 15.44 14.47
N ALA A 61 -2.58 15.22 13.18
CA ALA A 61 -1.97 16.08 12.19
C ALA A 61 -2.59 17.47 12.24
N SER A 62 -1.76 18.52 12.09
CA SER A 62 -2.23 19.91 12.21
C SER A 62 -3.15 20.35 11.07
N SER A 63 -3.09 19.65 9.94
CA SER A 63 -3.91 19.91 8.76
C SER A 63 -4.02 18.65 7.87
N LEU A 64 -4.95 18.71 6.91
CA LEU A 64 -5.10 17.69 5.86
C LEU A 64 -3.76 17.40 5.14
N ASN A 65 -3.00 18.45 4.81
CA ASN A 65 -1.73 18.30 4.10
C ASN A 65 -0.57 17.82 4.97
N SER A 66 -0.79 17.68 6.27
CA SER A 66 0.20 17.24 7.25
C SER A 66 0.01 15.78 7.68
N ASP A 67 -1.07 15.11 7.27
CA ASP A 67 -1.23 13.68 7.55
C ASP A 67 -0.40 12.81 6.61
N TYR A 68 -0.09 11.59 7.03
CA TYR A 68 0.82 10.72 6.29
C TYR A 68 0.29 10.32 4.90
N ALA A 69 -1.02 10.21 4.73
CA ALA A 69 -1.60 9.77 3.47
C ALA A 69 -1.45 10.85 2.39
N HIS A 70 -1.73 12.10 2.74
CA HIS A 70 -1.53 13.25 1.83
C HIS A 70 -0.05 13.52 1.57
N LEU A 71 0.81 13.43 2.59
CA LEU A 71 2.27 13.54 2.43
C LEU A 71 2.83 12.48 1.50
N LEU A 72 2.40 11.21 1.65
CA LEU A 72 2.81 10.11 0.78
C LEU A 72 2.38 10.34 -0.67
N VAL A 73 1.12 10.72 -0.88
CA VAL A 73 0.59 11.01 -2.23
C VAL A 73 1.34 12.17 -2.88
N ALA A 74 1.60 13.25 -2.14
CA ALA A 74 2.39 14.38 -2.65
C ALA A 74 3.82 13.95 -3.04
N ALA A 75 4.47 13.12 -2.22
CA ALA A 75 5.81 12.62 -2.48
C ALA A 75 5.86 11.68 -3.71
N ILE A 76 4.87 10.77 -3.86
CA ILE A 76 4.75 9.91 -5.05
C ILE A 76 4.55 10.77 -6.29
N ASN A 77 3.60 11.70 -6.27
CA ASN A 77 3.32 12.59 -7.40
C ASN A 77 4.56 13.38 -7.83
N LYS A 78 5.30 13.94 -6.86
CA LYS A 78 6.56 14.64 -7.12
C LYS A 78 7.61 13.74 -7.78
N LYS A 79 7.72 12.51 -7.32
CA LYS A 79 8.76 11.56 -7.77
C LYS A 79 8.46 10.92 -9.11
N THR A 80 7.19 10.63 -9.40
CA THR A 80 6.77 9.83 -10.55
C THR A 80 6.04 10.64 -11.63
N GLY A 81 5.67 11.89 -11.35
CA GLY A 81 4.79 12.69 -12.21
C GLY A 81 3.33 12.19 -12.24
N SER A 82 2.95 11.29 -11.31
CA SER A 82 1.56 10.86 -11.16
C SER A 82 0.66 12.02 -10.70
N LYS A 83 -0.67 11.80 -10.80
CA LYS A 83 -1.70 12.76 -10.36
C LYS A 83 -2.63 12.09 -9.35
N LEU A 84 -2.06 11.41 -8.38
CA LEU A 84 -2.81 10.78 -7.29
C LEU A 84 -3.53 11.85 -6.47
N THR A 85 -4.73 11.52 -6.01
CA THR A 85 -5.53 12.36 -5.12
C THR A 85 -6.13 11.52 -3.99
N ILE A 86 -6.46 12.17 -2.90
CA ILE A 86 -7.23 11.58 -1.79
C ILE A 86 -8.56 12.30 -1.70
N ASP A 87 -9.63 11.54 -1.52
CA ASP A 87 -10.98 12.05 -1.37
C ASP A 87 -11.63 11.50 -0.09
N PRO A 88 -11.39 12.17 1.05
CA PRO A 88 -11.96 11.75 2.33
C PRO A 88 -13.47 12.01 2.43
N VAL A 89 -14.00 12.89 1.60
CA VAL A 89 -15.44 13.24 1.62
C VAL A 89 -16.28 12.12 1.01
N SER A 90 -15.89 11.63 -0.17
CA SER A 90 -16.59 10.50 -0.80
C SER A 90 -16.25 9.15 -0.17
N ALA A 91 -15.23 9.10 0.69
CA ALA A 91 -14.67 7.87 1.26
C ALA A 91 -14.37 6.79 0.19
N ARG A 92 -13.94 7.23 -1.01
CA ARG A 92 -13.68 6.31 -2.12
C ARG A 92 -12.37 5.58 -1.96
N ASN A 93 -11.33 6.31 -1.59
CA ASN A 93 -9.96 5.79 -1.57
C ASN A 93 -9.23 6.03 -0.23
N ILE A 94 -9.95 6.47 0.79
CA ILE A 94 -9.45 6.53 2.16
C ILE A 94 -10.62 6.29 3.14
N ILE A 95 -10.48 5.31 4.02
CA ILE A 95 -11.47 5.03 5.08
C ILE A 95 -10.83 4.56 6.36
N ASN A 96 -11.56 4.77 7.46
CA ASN A 96 -11.26 4.18 8.77
C ASN A 96 -11.89 2.78 8.86
N ILE A 97 -11.05 1.76 9.08
CA ILE A 97 -11.47 0.36 9.20
C ILE A 97 -11.40 -0.18 10.63
N ALA A 98 -11.23 0.67 11.65
CA ALA A 98 -11.12 0.22 13.02
C ALA A 98 -12.32 -0.64 13.46
N ASP A 99 -13.54 -0.19 13.15
CA ASP A 99 -14.79 -0.93 13.45
C ASP A 99 -15.16 -1.95 12.38
N ILE A 100 -14.54 -1.88 11.20
CA ILE A 100 -14.78 -2.82 10.13
C ILE A 100 -13.91 -4.07 10.29
N PHE A 101 -12.66 -3.87 10.71
CA PHE A 101 -11.68 -4.95 10.80
C PHE A 101 -11.00 -5.05 12.19
N GLU A 102 -10.35 -4.01 12.71
CA GLU A 102 -9.48 -4.17 13.89
C GLU A 102 -10.22 -4.73 15.10
N ARG A 103 -11.39 -4.18 15.44
CA ARG A 103 -12.22 -4.65 16.56
C ARG A 103 -13.04 -5.89 16.25
N ASN A 104 -13.19 -6.21 14.97
CA ASN A 104 -14.06 -7.26 14.44
C ASN A 104 -13.35 -8.24 13.51
N TYR A 105 -12.04 -8.41 13.64
CA TYR A 105 -11.23 -9.26 12.75
C TYR A 105 -11.74 -10.71 12.62
N ALA A 106 -12.35 -11.24 13.69
CA ALA A 106 -12.90 -12.59 13.70
C ALA A 106 -14.20 -12.74 12.90
N SER A 107 -14.87 -11.61 12.62
CA SER A 107 -16.14 -11.55 11.85
C SER A 107 -16.06 -10.52 10.72
N TYR A 108 -14.90 -10.42 10.07
CA TYR A 108 -14.71 -9.51 8.95
C TYR A 108 -15.70 -9.79 7.81
N GLU A 109 -16.34 -8.73 7.32
CA GLU A 109 -17.32 -8.78 6.23
C GLU A 109 -16.87 -7.93 5.04
N PRO A 110 -16.57 -8.52 3.86
CA PRO A 110 -16.12 -7.80 2.66
C PRO A 110 -17.11 -6.75 2.16
N SER A 111 -18.41 -6.95 2.40
CA SER A 111 -19.46 -6.02 2.00
C SER A 111 -19.26 -4.60 2.53
N ARG A 112 -18.65 -4.47 3.71
CA ARG A 112 -18.43 -3.19 4.39
C ARG A 112 -17.37 -2.30 3.72
N ILE A 113 -16.51 -2.88 2.86
CA ILE A 113 -15.51 -2.13 2.07
C ILE A 113 -15.68 -2.34 0.55
N ARG A 114 -16.82 -2.87 0.12
CA ARG A 114 -17.08 -3.19 -1.29
C ARG A 114 -16.88 -1.97 -2.21
N LYS A 115 -17.41 -0.80 -1.81
CA LYS A 115 -17.25 0.44 -2.56
C LYS A 115 -15.79 0.79 -2.83
N GLN A 116 -14.91 0.57 -1.85
CA GLN A 116 -13.48 0.83 -1.96
C GLN A 116 -12.79 -0.20 -2.86
N LEU A 117 -13.17 -1.47 -2.73
CA LEU A 117 -12.62 -2.54 -3.56
C LEU A 117 -13.04 -2.40 -5.03
N ASP A 118 -14.28 -2.01 -5.31
CA ASP A 118 -14.79 -1.81 -6.67
C ASP A 118 -14.08 -0.65 -7.40
N TRP A 119 -13.38 0.22 -6.67
CA TRP A 119 -12.54 1.27 -7.25
C TRP A 119 -11.27 0.72 -7.93
N LYS A 120 -10.87 -0.52 -7.64
CA LYS A 120 -9.76 -1.27 -8.27
C LYS A 120 -8.44 -0.49 -8.21
N ALA A 121 -7.97 -0.22 -7.00
CA ALA A 121 -6.70 0.46 -6.77
C ALA A 121 -5.51 -0.33 -7.32
N ASP A 122 -4.43 0.37 -7.70
CA ASP A 122 -3.16 -0.23 -8.12
C ASP A 122 -2.25 -0.52 -6.92
N ALA A 123 -2.43 0.29 -5.85
CA ALA A 123 -1.75 0.10 -4.58
C ALA A 123 -2.73 0.29 -3.41
N VAL A 124 -2.58 -0.50 -2.36
CA VAL A 124 -3.37 -0.41 -1.13
C VAL A 124 -2.42 -0.28 0.05
N ILE A 125 -2.67 0.74 0.88
CA ILE A 125 -2.00 0.92 2.16
C ILE A 125 -2.92 0.38 3.26
N LEU A 126 -2.43 -0.62 4.02
CA LEU A 126 -3.09 -1.15 5.20
C LEU A 126 -2.36 -0.66 6.45
N GLN A 127 -2.87 0.39 7.10
CA GLN A 127 -2.35 0.92 8.36
C GLN A 127 -3.31 0.56 9.49
N PHE A 128 -2.98 -0.42 10.32
CA PHE A 128 -3.87 -0.89 11.37
C PHE A 128 -3.11 -1.68 12.45
N GLY A 129 -3.78 -1.94 13.59
CA GLY A 129 -3.30 -2.76 14.68
C GLY A 129 -3.51 -2.12 16.06
N GLU A 130 -3.65 -0.81 16.11
CA GLU A 130 -3.75 -0.04 17.35
C GLU A 130 -5.06 -0.26 18.10
N ASN A 131 -6.15 -0.63 17.39
CA ASN A 131 -7.46 -0.87 17.98
C ASN A 131 -7.81 -2.37 18.11
N VAL A 132 -6.87 -3.27 17.84
CA VAL A 132 -7.07 -4.70 18.09
C VAL A 132 -7.11 -4.94 19.61
N PRO A 133 -8.21 -5.51 20.15
CA PRO A 133 -8.33 -5.71 21.58
C PRO A 133 -7.24 -6.65 22.12
N GLY A 134 -6.49 -6.21 23.14
CA GLY A 134 -5.50 -7.05 23.81
C GLY A 134 -6.13 -8.18 24.64
N PRO A 135 -7.07 -7.87 25.58
CA PRO A 135 -7.79 -8.89 26.30
C PRO A 135 -8.63 -9.77 25.37
N GLY A 136 -8.40 -11.09 25.42
CA GLY A 136 -9.11 -12.04 24.56
C GLY A 136 -8.61 -12.08 23.11
N PHE A 137 -7.45 -11.52 22.80
CA PHE A 137 -6.87 -11.62 21.47
C PHE A 137 -6.71 -13.07 21.01
N ARG A 138 -7.16 -13.36 19.81
CA ARG A 138 -7.10 -14.68 19.18
C ARG A 138 -6.25 -14.60 17.92
N SER A 139 -5.00 -15.02 18.04
CA SER A 139 -4.02 -14.96 16.95
C SER A 139 -4.43 -15.75 15.71
N ASP A 140 -5.07 -16.90 15.90
CA ASP A 140 -5.61 -17.76 14.86
C ASP A 140 -6.74 -17.08 14.05
N LEU A 141 -7.67 -16.44 14.76
CA LEU A 141 -8.77 -15.70 14.13
C LEU A 141 -8.28 -14.42 13.46
N PHE A 142 -7.33 -13.71 14.08
CA PHE A 142 -6.73 -12.53 13.45
C PHE A 142 -5.99 -12.89 12.16
N HIS A 143 -5.19 -13.95 12.19
CA HIS A 143 -4.51 -14.46 10.99
C HIS A 143 -5.52 -14.81 9.88
N THR A 144 -6.59 -15.52 10.21
CA THR A 144 -7.63 -15.92 9.26
C THR A 144 -8.34 -14.70 8.67
N GLY A 145 -8.77 -13.76 9.52
CA GLY A 145 -9.43 -12.51 9.09
C GLY A 145 -8.54 -11.64 8.23
N LEU A 146 -7.24 -11.51 8.58
CA LEU A 146 -6.28 -10.74 7.79
C LEU A 146 -6.07 -11.36 6.41
N LYS A 147 -5.97 -12.68 6.31
CA LYS A 147 -5.89 -13.38 5.02
C LYS A 147 -7.15 -13.14 4.19
N ALA A 148 -8.33 -13.20 4.80
CA ALA A 148 -9.58 -12.92 4.11
C ALA A 148 -9.59 -11.49 3.55
N LEU A 149 -9.28 -10.48 4.36
CA LEU A 149 -9.17 -9.08 3.92
C LEU A 149 -8.19 -8.93 2.74
N MET A 150 -6.99 -9.49 2.85
CA MET A 150 -5.99 -9.38 1.79
C MET A 150 -6.39 -10.12 0.52
N ASN A 151 -7.11 -11.23 0.62
CA ASN A 151 -7.61 -11.96 -0.54
C ASN A 151 -8.71 -11.17 -1.26
N ASP A 152 -9.62 -10.51 -0.52
CA ASP A 152 -10.64 -9.63 -1.12
C ASP A 152 -10.02 -8.43 -1.83
N ILE A 153 -8.99 -7.82 -1.22
CA ILE A 153 -8.21 -6.76 -1.86
C ILE A 153 -7.53 -7.28 -3.13
N LYS A 154 -6.89 -8.44 -3.08
CA LYS A 154 -6.26 -9.06 -4.25
C LYS A 154 -7.28 -9.33 -5.36
N ALA A 155 -8.44 -9.87 -5.03
CA ALA A 155 -9.51 -10.18 -5.98
C ALA A 155 -10.09 -8.92 -6.65
N SER A 156 -9.97 -7.74 -6.03
CA SER A 156 -10.52 -6.49 -6.56
C SER A 156 -9.77 -5.94 -7.79
N GLY A 157 -8.52 -6.34 -8.03
CA GLY A 157 -7.71 -5.83 -9.13
C GLY A 157 -6.24 -6.23 -9.04
N ASN A 158 -5.90 -7.14 -8.12
CA ASN A 158 -4.54 -7.61 -7.87
C ASN A 158 -3.53 -6.47 -7.56
N PRO A 159 -3.87 -5.51 -6.68
CA PRO A 159 -2.99 -4.40 -6.32
C PRO A 159 -1.74 -4.87 -5.58
N ARG A 160 -0.74 -3.99 -5.47
CA ARG A 160 0.31 -4.12 -4.47
C ARG A 160 -0.24 -3.68 -3.10
N ILE A 161 -0.01 -4.48 -2.05
CA ILE A 161 -0.54 -4.24 -0.71
C ILE A 161 0.62 -3.96 0.24
N TYR A 162 0.66 -2.77 0.81
CA TYR A 162 1.66 -2.35 1.78
C TYR A 162 1.04 -2.35 3.19
N VAL A 163 1.54 -3.19 4.05
CA VAL A 163 1.00 -3.40 5.41
C VAL A 163 1.96 -2.83 6.42
N THR A 164 1.55 -1.81 7.16
CA THR A 164 2.41 -1.23 8.19
C THR A 164 2.47 -2.11 9.44
N GLY A 165 3.63 -2.14 10.08
CA GLY A 165 3.69 -2.52 11.48
C GLY A 165 2.87 -1.56 12.35
N THR A 166 2.57 -1.96 13.59
CA THR A 166 1.92 -1.09 14.57
C THR A 166 2.78 0.13 14.88
N ILE A 167 2.16 1.31 14.90
CA ILE A 167 2.84 2.60 15.10
C ILE A 167 2.93 2.93 16.60
N LEU A 168 1.79 2.88 17.28
CA LEU A 168 1.69 3.26 18.70
C LEU A 168 1.89 2.08 19.67
N GLY A 169 2.14 0.89 19.15
CA GLY A 169 2.19 -0.34 19.92
C GLY A 169 0.83 -1.05 19.94
N GLY A 170 0.70 -2.07 20.78
CA GLY A 170 -0.50 -2.91 20.84
C GLY A 170 -0.15 -4.35 21.16
N VAL A 171 -0.91 -5.29 20.62
CA VAL A 171 -0.67 -6.73 20.79
C VAL A 171 0.64 -7.11 20.07
N LYS A 172 1.61 -7.67 20.82
CA LYS A 172 2.98 -7.93 20.30
C LYS A 172 3.01 -8.89 19.12
N GLU A 173 2.09 -9.86 19.09
CA GLU A 173 2.03 -10.87 18.02
C GLU A 173 1.53 -10.32 16.68
N LEU A 174 0.86 -9.16 16.66
CA LEU A 174 0.25 -8.61 15.44
C LEU A 174 1.25 -8.43 14.32
N ASP A 175 2.40 -7.83 14.61
CA ASP A 175 3.40 -7.54 13.58
C ASP A 175 3.99 -8.82 13.01
N GLU A 176 4.17 -9.86 13.82
CA GLU A 176 4.64 -11.16 13.34
C GLU A 176 3.61 -11.87 12.46
N ILE A 177 2.32 -11.75 12.80
CA ILE A 177 1.25 -12.30 11.95
C ILE A 177 1.18 -11.54 10.63
N LYS A 178 1.26 -10.20 10.64
CA LYS A 178 1.30 -9.38 9.43
C LYS A 178 2.48 -9.77 8.53
N LYS A 179 3.68 -9.94 9.10
CA LYS A 179 4.88 -10.40 8.36
C LYS A 179 4.65 -11.77 7.71
N LYS A 180 4.11 -12.74 8.46
CA LYS A 180 3.81 -14.08 7.94
C LYS A 180 2.83 -14.04 6.79
N VAL A 181 1.73 -13.29 6.92
CA VAL A 181 0.71 -13.18 5.86
C VAL A 181 1.26 -12.44 4.63
N CYS A 182 2.14 -11.44 4.80
CA CYS A 182 2.81 -10.80 3.68
C CYS A 182 3.78 -11.76 2.97
N ALA A 183 4.48 -12.62 3.70
CA ALA A 183 5.43 -13.58 3.14
C ALA A 183 4.77 -14.68 2.29
N GLU A 184 3.45 -14.87 2.37
CA GLU A 184 2.72 -15.80 1.52
C GLU A 184 2.57 -15.33 0.05
N ASP A 185 2.80 -14.03 -0.23
CA ASP A 185 2.73 -13.46 -1.58
C ASP A 185 3.69 -12.27 -1.69
N THR A 186 4.97 -12.57 -1.81
CA THR A 186 6.05 -11.57 -1.80
C THR A 186 6.10 -10.68 -3.05
N GLU A 187 5.35 -11.01 -4.08
CA GLU A 187 5.22 -10.19 -5.28
C GLU A 187 4.20 -9.06 -5.11
N ARG A 188 3.22 -9.26 -4.21
CA ARG A 188 2.09 -8.33 -4.05
C ARG A 188 1.91 -7.80 -2.64
N ARG A 189 2.45 -8.46 -1.61
CA ARG A 189 2.28 -8.10 -0.20
C ARG A 189 3.61 -7.69 0.41
N PHE A 190 3.67 -6.49 0.96
CA PHE A 190 4.89 -5.90 1.51
C PHE A 190 4.66 -5.44 2.93
N TYR A 191 5.34 -6.08 3.88
CA TYR A 191 5.36 -5.57 5.25
C TYR A 191 6.29 -4.36 5.32
N VAL A 192 5.80 -3.26 5.91
CA VAL A 192 6.54 -2.01 6.13
C VAL A 192 6.81 -1.87 7.62
N ASP A 193 8.06 -2.09 8.02
CA ASP A 193 8.44 -2.04 9.42
C ASP A 193 8.38 -0.60 9.95
N MET A 194 7.66 -0.42 11.06
CA MET A 194 7.53 0.84 11.79
C MET A 194 8.47 0.96 12.99
N ALA A 195 9.46 0.06 13.13
CA ALA A 195 10.43 0.13 14.23
C ALA A 195 11.18 1.47 14.26
N ALA A 196 11.55 2.02 13.08
CA ALA A 196 12.20 3.32 12.98
C ALA A 196 11.32 4.46 13.52
N TYR A 197 10.00 4.39 13.40
CA TYR A 197 9.08 5.32 14.04
C TYR A 197 9.21 5.22 15.57
N ARG A 198 9.09 4.01 16.12
CA ARG A 198 9.12 3.79 17.58
C ARG A 198 10.44 4.20 18.24
N LEU A 199 11.54 4.15 17.49
CA LEU A 199 12.87 4.51 17.97
C LEU A 199 13.17 6.02 17.94
N LYS A 200 12.41 6.82 17.19
CA LYS A 200 12.69 8.27 17.00
C LYS A 200 12.23 9.17 18.16
N GLY A 201 11.73 8.61 19.25
CA GLY A 201 11.33 9.40 20.41
C GLY A 201 9.96 10.09 20.24
N ASN A 202 9.80 11.29 20.78
CA ASN A 202 8.49 11.97 20.85
C ASN A 202 7.99 12.46 19.49
N LEU A 203 7.34 11.57 18.75
CA LEU A 203 6.68 11.87 17.47
C LEU A 203 5.16 12.06 17.61
N ASN A 204 4.63 11.79 18.80
CA ASN A 204 3.19 11.91 19.06
C ASN A 204 2.81 13.38 19.26
N GLY A 205 1.67 13.72 18.70
CA GLY A 205 0.97 14.99 18.92
C GLY A 205 -0.15 14.84 19.94
N ALA A 206 -1.22 15.58 19.72
CA ALA A 206 -2.41 15.50 20.55
C ALA A 206 -3.06 14.09 20.52
N PHE A 207 -3.87 13.78 21.49
CA PHE A 207 -4.67 12.55 21.57
C PHE A 207 -3.85 11.25 21.56
N GLY A 208 -2.53 11.30 21.85
CA GLY A 208 -1.64 10.14 21.76
C GLY A 208 -1.41 9.63 20.33
N HIS A 209 -1.76 10.39 19.31
CA HIS A 209 -1.58 10.04 17.89
C HIS A 209 -0.33 10.72 17.31
N PRO A 210 0.17 10.25 16.15
CA PRO A 210 1.30 10.90 15.48
C PRO A 210 1.01 12.37 15.16
N GLY A 211 1.85 13.29 15.62
CA GLY A 211 1.84 14.68 15.16
C GLY A 211 2.51 14.81 13.79
N ASP A 212 2.61 16.01 13.23
CA ASP A 212 3.13 16.26 11.88
C ASP A 212 4.48 15.59 11.59
N LYS A 213 5.41 15.63 12.55
CA LYS A 213 6.70 14.93 12.42
C LYS A 213 6.54 13.42 12.36
N GLY A 214 5.62 12.88 13.15
CA GLY A 214 5.29 11.45 13.13
C GLY A 214 4.64 11.03 11.82
N MET A 215 3.71 11.81 11.34
CA MET A 215 3.05 11.59 10.03
C MET A 215 4.07 11.61 8.89
N GLN A 216 5.04 12.53 8.91
CA GLN A 216 6.12 12.56 7.91
C GLN A 216 6.96 11.28 7.95
N VAL A 217 7.33 10.80 9.13
CA VAL A 217 8.11 9.55 9.26
C VAL A 217 7.35 8.34 8.69
N ILE A 218 6.04 8.26 8.93
CA ILE A 218 5.20 7.19 8.38
C ILE A 218 5.17 7.28 6.84
N ALA A 219 4.98 8.47 6.31
CA ALA A 219 4.97 8.71 4.86
C ALA A 219 6.31 8.32 4.22
N ASP A 220 7.44 8.69 4.83
CA ASP A 220 8.78 8.39 4.32
C ASP A 220 9.05 6.88 4.30
N LEU A 221 8.69 6.15 5.36
CA LEU A 221 8.84 4.69 5.44
C LEU A 221 8.01 3.96 4.36
N LEU A 222 6.78 4.43 4.14
CA LEU A 222 5.91 3.90 3.08
C LEU A 222 6.47 4.22 1.68
N LEU A 223 6.89 5.45 1.43
CA LEU A 223 7.51 5.84 0.16
C LEU A 223 8.73 4.99 -0.16
N ASP A 224 9.60 4.81 0.83
CA ASP A 224 10.79 3.97 0.70
C ASP A 224 10.44 2.51 0.32
N ALA A 225 9.42 1.94 0.95
CA ALA A 225 8.97 0.59 0.64
C ALA A 225 8.36 0.49 -0.77
N MET A 226 7.64 1.52 -1.21
CA MET A 226 7.01 1.56 -2.55
C MET A 226 8.00 1.77 -3.69
N VAL A 227 9.13 2.38 -3.42
CA VAL A 227 10.15 2.70 -4.44
C VAL A 227 11.21 1.62 -4.56
N LYS A 228 11.55 0.92 -3.46
CA LYS A 228 12.58 -0.13 -3.45
C LYS A 228 12.09 -1.47 -4.00
N LYS A 229 10.80 -1.65 -4.13
CA LYS A 229 10.15 -2.89 -4.54
C LYS A 229 9.17 -2.65 -5.68
#